data_28d39ad31fd2c68da2eb5b22f5dd294e
#
_entry.id   28d39ad31fd2c68da2eb5b22f5dd294e
#
_cell.length_a   1.000
_cell.length_b   1.000
_cell.length_c   1.000
_cell.angle_alpha   90.00
_cell.angle_beta   90.00
_cell.angle_gamma   90.00
#
_symmetry.space_group_name_H-M   'P 1'
#
loop_
_entity.id
_entity.type
_entity.pdbx_description
1 polymer ?
#
loop_
_entity_poly.entity_id
_entity_poly.type
_entity_poly.pdbx_seq_one_letter_code
_entity_poly.pdbx_strand_id
1 'polypeptide(L)'
;MDHIILYGPPGLGKTTLANIISYEKNVNIHVTSGPAFTKKGDLVTLLSNLSKGDILFIDEIHRLSPVIEESLYPAMEDFKCDYIIGSGPSARVMQIAIEKFTLIGAT
;
A
#
# COMPACT_ATOMS: atom_id res chain seq x y z
N MET A 1 -4.36 -13.22 -4.90
CA MET A 1 -3.28 -12.89 -5.86
C MET A 1 -2.06 -12.43 -5.09
N ASP A 2 -0.90 -12.88 -5.50
CA ASP A 2 0.35 -12.51 -4.82
C ASP A 2 0.74 -11.08 -5.15
N HIS A 3 1.60 -10.51 -4.30
CA HIS A 3 2.13 -9.18 -4.54
C HIS A 3 3.20 -9.22 -5.63
N ILE A 4 3.32 -8.13 -6.38
CA ILE A 4 4.16 -8.07 -7.58
C ILE A 4 5.08 -6.84 -7.53
N ILE A 5 6.32 -6.99 -7.94
CA ILE A 5 7.25 -5.87 -8.14
C ILE A 5 7.60 -5.79 -9.62
N LEU A 6 7.41 -4.62 -10.21
CA LEU A 6 7.74 -4.36 -11.59
C LEU A 6 9.00 -3.50 -11.66
N TYR A 7 9.99 -3.97 -12.42
CA TYR A 7 11.25 -3.27 -12.62
C TYR A 7 11.30 -2.67 -14.02
N GLY A 8 11.95 -1.53 -14.15
CA GLY A 8 12.20 -0.92 -15.45
C GLY A 8 12.26 0.61 -15.35
N PRO A 9 12.73 1.27 -16.42
CA PRO A 9 12.77 2.73 -16.48
C PRO A 9 11.37 3.34 -16.31
N PRO A 10 11.28 4.56 -15.75
CA PRO A 10 10.01 5.26 -15.63
C PRO A 10 9.31 5.41 -16.98
N GLY A 11 7.99 5.32 -17.00
CA GLY A 11 7.19 5.58 -18.18
C GLY A 11 7.10 4.45 -19.18
N LEU A 12 7.60 3.26 -18.88
CA LEU A 12 7.55 2.11 -19.78
C LEU A 12 6.37 1.18 -19.52
N GLY A 13 5.21 1.73 -19.23
CA GLY A 13 3.97 0.97 -19.20
C GLY A 13 3.68 0.21 -17.92
N LYS A 14 4.42 0.44 -16.83
CA LYS A 14 4.16 -0.23 -15.55
C LYS A 14 2.76 0.09 -15.02
N THR A 15 2.38 1.37 -15.05
CA THR A 15 1.03 1.79 -14.65
C THR A 15 -0.02 1.22 -15.58
N THR A 16 0.26 1.17 -16.88
CA THR A 16 -0.65 0.57 -17.85
C THR A 16 -0.90 -0.91 -17.54
N LEU A 17 0.16 -1.66 -17.21
CA LEU A 17 0.00 -3.06 -16.84
C LEU A 17 -0.88 -3.22 -15.60
N ALA A 18 -0.67 -2.38 -14.57
CA ALA A 18 -1.48 -2.41 -13.37
C ALA A 18 -2.96 -2.13 -13.69
N ASN A 19 -3.23 -1.18 -14.57
CA ASN A 19 -4.59 -0.87 -15.01
C ASN A 19 -5.23 -2.04 -15.76
N ILE A 20 -4.46 -2.75 -16.59
CA ILE A 20 -4.96 -3.93 -17.31
C ILE A 20 -5.34 -5.02 -16.31
N ILE A 21 -4.49 -5.28 -15.31
CA ILE A 21 -4.78 -6.29 -14.28
C ILE A 21 -6.04 -5.90 -13.51
N SER A 22 -6.19 -4.64 -13.14
CA SER A 22 -7.38 -4.13 -12.47
C SER A 22 -8.64 -4.38 -13.29
N TYR A 23 -8.59 -4.08 -14.57
CA TYR A 23 -9.72 -4.28 -15.47
C TYR A 23 -10.08 -5.76 -15.60
N GLU A 24 -9.09 -6.63 -15.81
CA GLU A 24 -9.31 -8.07 -15.96
C GLU A 24 -9.88 -8.69 -14.69
N LYS A 25 -9.46 -8.23 -13.53
CA LYS A 25 -9.95 -8.72 -12.23
C LYS A 25 -11.25 -8.06 -11.79
N ASN A 26 -11.68 -7.02 -12.49
CA ASN A 26 -12.85 -6.22 -12.12
C ASN A 26 -12.76 -5.67 -10.68
N VAL A 27 -11.61 -5.11 -10.35
CA VAL A 27 -11.33 -4.50 -9.05
C VAL A 27 -10.85 -3.07 -9.24
N ASN A 28 -10.87 -2.28 -8.18
CA ASN A 28 -10.36 -0.92 -8.23
C ASN A 28 -8.84 -0.90 -8.08
N ILE A 29 -8.22 0.10 -8.68
CA ILE A 29 -6.80 0.37 -8.54
C ILE A 29 -6.61 1.71 -7.85
N HIS A 30 -5.71 1.74 -6.86
CA HIS A 30 -5.31 2.95 -6.16
C HIS A 30 -3.86 3.22 -6.51
N VAL A 31 -3.59 4.31 -7.20
CA VAL A 31 -2.25 4.66 -7.69
C VAL A 31 -1.64 5.70 -6.77
N THR A 32 -0.44 5.42 -6.29
CA THR A 32 0.32 6.36 -5.47
C THR A 32 1.82 6.19 -5.76
N SER A 33 2.66 6.89 -5.01
CA SER A 33 4.11 6.78 -5.14
C SER A 33 4.77 6.70 -3.78
N GLY A 34 5.99 6.15 -3.73
CA GLY A 34 6.76 6.10 -2.49
C GLY A 34 6.88 7.46 -1.82
N PRO A 35 7.29 8.53 -2.56
CA PRO A 35 7.42 9.86 -1.97
C PRO A 35 6.11 10.49 -1.48
N ALA A 36 4.96 9.99 -1.92
CA ALA A 36 3.67 10.54 -1.49
C ALA A 36 3.37 10.21 -0.02
N PHE A 37 3.97 9.16 0.52
CA PHE A 37 3.81 8.82 1.93
C PHE A 37 4.80 9.62 2.77
N THR A 38 4.32 10.60 3.51
CA THR A 38 5.18 11.42 4.37
C THR A 38 5.11 11.01 5.84
N LYS A 39 4.05 10.34 6.23
CA LYS A 39 3.86 9.87 7.60
C LYS A 39 3.03 8.58 7.61
N LYS A 40 3.14 7.83 8.71
CA LYS A 40 2.44 6.55 8.87
C LYS A 40 0.92 6.67 8.69
N GLY A 41 0.33 7.78 9.14
CA GLY A 41 -1.10 8.01 8.98
C GLY A 41 -1.56 8.02 7.52
N ASP A 42 -0.71 8.46 6.60
CA ASP A 42 -1.02 8.45 5.17
C ASP A 42 -1.24 7.02 4.67
N LEU A 43 -0.37 6.09 5.09
CA LEU A 43 -0.50 4.69 4.73
C LEU A 43 -1.73 4.05 5.36
N VAL A 44 -1.96 4.29 6.65
CA VAL A 44 -3.11 3.73 7.36
C VAL A 44 -4.41 4.18 6.71
N THR A 45 -4.52 5.45 6.36
CA THR A 45 -5.71 6.00 5.70
C THR A 45 -5.95 5.32 4.36
N LEU A 46 -4.91 5.16 3.56
CA LEU A 46 -5.02 4.52 2.25
C LEU A 46 -5.45 3.05 2.40
N LEU A 47 -4.77 2.30 3.26
CA LEU A 47 -5.05 0.87 3.45
C LEU A 47 -6.46 0.62 3.98
N SER A 48 -6.94 1.48 4.89
CA SER A 48 -8.27 1.31 5.47
C SER A 48 -9.40 1.59 4.48
N ASN A 49 -9.11 2.25 3.36
CA ASN A 49 -10.07 2.54 2.31
C ASN A 49 -10.08 1.50 1.18
N LEU A 50 -9.21 0.50 1.24
CA LEU A 50 -9.18 -0.55 0.23
C LEU A 50 -10.37 -1.49 0.40
N SER A 51 -10.98 -1.87 -0.71
CA SER A 51 -11.99 -2.92 -0.75
C SER A 51 -11.34 -4.25 -1.08
N LYS A 52 -12.01 -5.34 -0.72
CA LYS A 52 -11.48 -6.68 -0.96
C LYS A 52 -11.10 -6.89 -2.43
N GLY A 53 -9.87 -7.31 -2.64
CA GLY A 53 -9.35 -7.58 -3.97
C GLY A 53 -8.76 -6.37 -4.70
N ASP A 54 -8.86 -5.18 -4.12
CA ASP A 54 -8.32 -3.98 -4.75
C ASP A 54 -6.81 -4.09 -4.97
N ILE A 55 -6.33 -3.31 -5.93
CA ILE A 55 -4.90 -3.22 -6.24
C ILE A 55 -4.37 -1.90 -5.70
N LEU A 56 -3.27 -1.96 -4.97
CA LEU A 56 -2.50 -0.80 -4.57
C LEU A 56 -1.23 -0.75 -5.42
N PHE A 57 -1.13 0.27 -6.27
CA PHE A 57 0.04 0.48 -7.12
C PHE A 57 0.90 1.59 -6.52
N ILE A 58 2.14 1.26 -6.18
CA ILE A 58 3.10 2.23 -5.62
C ILE A 58 4.25 2.40 -6.62
N ASP A 59 4.28 3.54 -7.29
CA ASP A 59 5.41 3.89 -8.15
C ASP A 59 6.59 4.33 -7.27
N GLU A 60 7.79 4.15 -7.77
CA GLU A 60 9.02 4.47 -7.03
C GLU A 60 9.00 3.88 -5.61
N ILE A 61 8.63 2.60 -5.52
CA ILE A 61 8.46 1.93 -4.22
C ILE A 61 9.76 1.91 -3.41
N HIS A 62 10.92 1.98 -4.09
CA HIS A 62 12.23 2.05 -3.44
C HIS A 62 12.41 3.33 -2.62
N ARG A 63 11.58 4.35 -2.82
CA ARG A 63 11.64 5.62 -2.09
C ARG A 63 10.73 5.67 -0.87
N LEU A 64 10.14 4.56 -0.49
CA LEU A 64 9.43 4.48 0.79
C LEU A 64 10.42 4.63 1.94
N SER A 65 10.04 5.40 2.97
CA SER A 65 10.86 5.49 4.18
C SER A 65 10.80 4.19 4.97
N PRO A 66 11.81 3.89 5.82
CA PRO A 66 11.77 2.69 6.66
C PRO A 66 10.54 2.59 7.55
N VAL A 67 10.05 3.72 8.07
CA VAL A 67 8.85 3.76 8.92
C VAL A 67 7.62 3.26 8.15
N ILE A 68 7.48 3.69 6.90
CA ILE A 68 6.38 3.28 6.04
C ILE A 68 6.52 1.80 5.66
N GLU A 69 7.72 1.36 5.31
CA GLU A 69 7.97 -0.05 4.98
C GLU A 69 7.61 -0.98 6.14
N GLU A 70 8.01 -0.62 7.37
CA GLU A 70 7.71 -1.41 8.55
C GLU A 70 6.21 -1.57 8.79
N SER A 71 5.41 -0.60 8.35
CA SER A 71 3.95 -0.67 8.48
C SER A 71 3.31 -1.41 7.31
N LEU A 72 3.90 -1.30 6.13
CA LEU A 72 3.35 -1.90 4.92
C LEU A 72 3.48 -3.42 4.93
N TYR A 73 4.62 -3.97 5.35
CA TYR A 73 4.85 -5.40 5.30
C TYR A 73 3.84 -6.20 6.14
N PRO A 74 3.55 -5.85 7.40
CA PRO A 74 2.51 -6.55 8.15
C PRO A 74 1.12 -6.45 7.49
N ALA A 75 0.82 -5.32 6.86
CA ALA A 75 -0.44 -5.15 6.15
C ALA A 75 -0.53 -6.10 4.95
N MET A 76 0.58 -6.35 4.27
CA MET A 76 0.62 -7.27 3.13
C MET A 76 0.52 -8.73 3.56
N GLU A 77 1.10 -9.08 4.69
CA GLU A 77 1.16 -10.48 5.16
C GLU A 77 -0.05 -10.87 5.99
N ASP A 78 -0.41 -10.00 6.94
CA ASP A 78 -1.42 -10.31 7.96
C ASP A 78 -2.72 -9.53 7.78
N PHE A 79 -2.77 -8.59 6.84
CA PHE A 79 -3.90 -7.72 6.57
C PHE A 79 -4.35 -6.97 7.81
N LYS A 80 -3.37 -6.45 8.54
CA LYS A 80 -3.56 -5.65 9.75
C LYS A 80 -2.58 -4.49 9.75
N CYS A 81 -2.98 -3.39 10.36
CA CYS A 81 -2.14 -2.22 10.50
C CYS A 81 -2.29 -1.65 11.91
N ASP A 82 -1.17 -1.37 12.55
CA ASP A 82 -1.19 -0.76 13.88
C ASP A 82 -1.19 0.76 13.75
N TYR A 83 -2.03 1.40 14.55
CA TYR A 83 -2.11 2.85 14.62
C TYR A 83 -2.09 3.29 16.08
N ILE A 84 -1.26 4.26 16.41
CA ILE A 84 -1.13 4.78 17.76
C ILE A 84 -2.07 5.96 17.94
N ILE A 85 -2.96 5.86 18.93
CA ILE A 85 -3.89 6.93 19.29
C ILE A 85 -3.41 7.58 20.58
N GLY A 86 -3.29 8.92 20.57
CA GLY A 86 -2.83 9.68 21.71
C GLY A 86 -1.31 9.80 21.77
N SER A 87 -0.81 10.29 22.87
CA SER A 87 0.63 10.51 23.08
C SER A 87 1.00 10.26 24.53
N GLY A 88 2.31 10.02 24.76
CA GLY A 88 2.84 9.80 26.11
C GLY A 88 2.31 8.53 26.75
N PRO A 89 2.22 8.51 28.09
CA PRO A 89 1.84 7.28 28.80
C PRO A 89 0.42 6.80 28.53
N SER A 90 -0.45 7.66 28.01
CA SER A 90 -1.83 7.30 27.70
C SER A 90 -2.02 6.85 26.25
N ALA A 91 -0.94 6.78 25.47
CA ALA A 91 -1.02 6.31 24.10
C ALA A 91 -1.50 4.85 24.02
N ARG A 92 -2.35 4.58 23.05
CA ARG A 92 -2.89 3.25 22.80
C ARG A 92 -2.54 2.80 21.39
N VAL A 93 -2.24 1.51 21.25
CA VAL A 93 -2.09 0.89 19.94
C VAL A 93 -3.44 0.34 19.53
N MET A 94 -3.95 0.79 18.37
CA MET A 94 -5.16 0.25 17.78
C MET A 94 -4.77 -0.59 16.57
N GLN A 95 -5.25 -1.82 16.52
CA GLN A 95 -5.03 -2.70 15.38
C GLN A 95 -6.22 -2.58 14.43
N ILE A 96 -5.93 -2.20 13.19
CA ILE A 96 -6.95 -1.98 12.17
C ILE A 96 -6.88 -3.14 11.18
N ALA A 97 -8.02 -3.81 10.98
CA ALA A 97 -8.11 -4.87 9.97
C ALA A 97 -8.18 -4.24 8.58
N ILE A 98 -7.41 -4.81 7.66
CA ILE A 98 -7.32 -4.37 6.27
C ILE A 98 -7.93 -5.45 5.38
N GLU A 99 -8.71 -5.06 4.38
CA GLU A 99 -9.21 -6.01 3.39
C GLU A 99 -8.04 -6.58 2.58
N LYS A 100 -8.19 -7.81 2.11
CA LYS A 100 -7.15 -8.43 1.28
C LYS A 100 -6.98 -7.62 0.00
N PHE A 101 -5.74 -7.31 -0.31
CA PHE A 101 -5.38 -6.51 -1.48
C PHE A 101 -4.13 -7.07 -2.14
N THR A 102 -3.89 -6.61 -3.35
CA THR A 102 -2.66 -6.93 -4.10
C THR A 102 -1.82 -5.68 -4.21
N LEU A 103 -0.56 -5.78 -3.79
CA LEU A 103 0.41 -4.71 -3.99
C LEU A 103 1.14 -4.91 -5.30
N ILE A 104 1.20 -3.85 -6.10
CA ILE A 104 2.08 -3.79 -7.28
C ILE A 104 3.03 -2.63 -7.06
N GLY A 105 4.30 -2.93 -6.86
CA GLY A 105 5.34 -1.93 -6.71
C GLY A 105 6.12 -1.77 -8.00
N ALA A 106 6.46 -0.53 -8.34
CA ALA A 106 7.29 -0.22 -9.50
C ALA A 106 8.55 0.50 -9.07
N THR A 107 9.65 0.20 -9.74
CA THR A 107 10.95 0.80 -9.44
C THR A 107 11.81 0.90 -10.69
#